data_06d9f38bdb012ef464048eea466e2526
#
_entry.id   06d9f38bdb012ef464048eea466e2526
#
_cell.length_a   1.000
_cell.length_b   1.000
_cell.length_c   1.000
_cell.angle_alpha   90.00
_cell.angle_beta   90.00
_cell.angle_gamma   90.00
#
_symmetry.space_group_name_H-M   'P 1'
#
loop_
_entity.id
_entity.type
_entity.pdbx_description
1 polymer ?
#
loop_
_entity_poly.entity_id
_entity_poly.type
_entity_poly.pdbx_seq_one_letter_code
_entity_poly.pdbx_strand_id
1 'polypeptide(L)'
;MLAVRRVLEDGEKPSLVMESFGFCRTTIYRWLRKCQDEGMEALVEKICQGPAPLLNEKQRQQVRRWIIGKDPRQHGFDFGLWTRRIVQSLIQERMGIELCLTSVGKLLASLDITPQKPLRRAYERDPVAVERWQKETYPKLKKRAKKLAASIFFLDEAGFQSDPPLGRTYGLKGSTPVVQSSGQRQSINVISAVTASGAFWAATYTGKLNAESFVVFLKNFMKGRRHKVLLVVDGHPAHKANLVKEYIAELAGRLELHFLPPYAPDLNPDEFVWNHMKNNGVSKKPLKKNESLRERVEQDLAAIYNNKVLVASFFSAKSVAYVND
;
A
#
# COMPACT_ATOMS: atom_id res chain seq x y z
N MET A 1 -11.64 3.64 45.63
CA MET A 1 -10.43 3.62 46.49
C MET A 1 -10.23 4.97 47.22
N LEU A 2 -10.14 6.12 46.51
CA LEU A 2 -9.89 7.44 47.16
C LEU A 2 -10.91 7.77 48.25
N ALA A 3 -12.20 7.57 48.00
CA ALA A 3 -13.24 7.85 49.02
C ALA A 3 -13.11 6.98 50.29
N VAL A 4 -12.67 5.74 50.17
CA VAL A 4 -12.43 4.85 51.33
C VAL A 4 -11.17 5.25 52.09
N ARG A 5 -10.12 5.71 51.42
CA ARG A 5 -8.89 6.23 52.05
C ARG A 5 -9.19 7.45 52.87
N ARG A 6 -9.95 8.41 52.37
CA ARG A 6 -10.33 9.61 53.13
C ARG A 6 -11.07 9.30 54.41
N VAL A 7 -11.86 8.22 54.44
CA VAL A 7 -12.51 7.80 55.69
C VAL A 7 -11.56 7.05 56.61
N LEU A 8 -10.76 6.09 56.10
CA LEU A 8 -9.93 5.21 56.92
C LEU A 8 -8.57 5.80 57.30
N GLU A 9 -7.95 6.56 56.42
CA GLU A 9 -6.59 7.14 56.63
C GLU A 9 -6.69 8.59 57.11
N ASP A 10 -7.57 9.42 56.50
CA ASP A 10 -7.68 10.84 56.83
C ASP A 10 -8.72 11.10 57.94
N GLY A 11 -9.47 10.09 58.41
CA GLY A 11 -10.43 10.20 59.48
C GLY A 11 -11.70 11.02 59.17
N GLU A 12 -11.97 11.27 57.89
CA GLU A 12 -13.14 12.05 57.51
C GLU A 12 -14.46 11.28 57.76
N LYS A 13 -15.49 12.04 58.15
CA LYS A 13 -16.82 11.42 58.35
C LYS A 13 -17.35 10.89 57.04
N PRO A 14 -17.86 9.63 56.99
CA PRO A 14 -18.41 9.05 55.78
C PRO A 14 -19.49 9.90 55.09
N SER A 15 -20.27 10.68 55.86
CA SER A 15 -21.28 11.59 55.32
C SER A 15 -20.70 12.70 54.47
N LEU A 16 -19.55 13.28 54.85
CA LEU A 16 -18.87 14.34 54.12
C LEU A 16 -18.26 13.77 52.82
N VAL A 17 -17.67 12.59 52.91
CA VAL A 17 -17.13 11.90 51.73
C VAL A 17 -18.22 11.53 50.74
N MET A 18 -19.37 11.05 51.21
CA MET A 18 -20.53 10.77 50.38
C MET A 18 -21.02 12.02 49.62
N GLU A 19 -21.12 13.13 50.30
CA GLU A 19 -21.52 14.41 49.71
C GLU A 19 -20.52 14.91 48.67
N SER A 20 -19.23 14.83 49.01
CA SER A 20 -18.12 15.27 48.13
C SER A 20 -18.03 14.42 46.82
N PHE A 21 -18.32 13.14 46.84
CA PHE A 21 -18.21 12.23 45.70
C PHE A 21 -19.54 11.84 45.04
N GLY A 22 -20.68 12.26 45.64
CA GLY A 22 -22.00 11.91 45.15
C GLY A 22 -22.39 10.43 45.32
N PHE A 23 -21.78 9.71 46.30
CA PHE A 23 -22.12 8.31 46.55
C PHE A 23 -23.27 8.15 47.51
N CYS A 24 -24.13 7.13 47.32
CA CYS A 24 -25.16 6.80 48.28
C CYS A 24 -24.54 6.11 49.53
N ARG A 25 -25.26 6.22 50.66
CA ARG A 25 -24.85 5.67 51.96
C ARG A 25 -24.51 4.19 51.87
N THR A 26 -25.34 3.42 51.19
CA THR A 26 -25.17 1.95 51.02
C THR A 26 -23.85 1.61 50.32
N THR A 27 -23.44 2.42 49.34
CA THR A 27 -22.20 2.19 48.57
C THR A 27 -20.95 2.42 49.43
N ILE A 28 -20.85 3.56 50.13
CA ILE A 28 -19.67 3.86 50.95
C ILE A 28 -19.49 2.86 52.07
N TYR A 29 -20.59 2.52 52.83
CA TYR A 29 -20.50 1.58 53.92
C TYR A 29 -20.23 0.15 53.45
N ARG A 30 -20.71 -0.27 52.28
CA ARG A 30 -20.35 -1.56 51.66
C ARG A 30 -18.86 -1.61 51.33
N TRP A 31 -18.29 -0.55 50.82
CA TRP A 31 -16.85 -0.49 50.52
C TRP A 31 -16.01 -0.47 51.79
N LEU A 32 -16.42 0.28 52.81
CA LEU A 32 -15.72 0.30 54.11
C LEU A 32 -15.69 -1.08 54.74
N ARG A 33 -16.84 -1.77 54.79
CA ARG A 33 -16.93 -3.16 55.30
C ARG A 33 -16.02 -4.07 54.52
N LYS A 34 -16.12 -4.02 53.20
CA LYS A 34 -15.30 -4.89 52.33
C LYS A 34 -13.79 -4.61 52.52
N CYS A 35 -13.42 -3.37 52.73
CA CYS A 35 -12.03 -3.00 53.01
C CYS A 35 -11.58 -3.49 54.41
N GLN A 36 -12.47 -3.46 55.42
CA GLN A 36 -12.18 -3.99 56.74
C GLN A 36 -12.04 -5.52 56.79
N ASP A 37 -12.88 -6.22 56.00
CA ASP A 37 -12.90 -7.67 55.97
C ASP A 37 -11.80 -8.30 55.11
N GLU A 38 -11.51 -7.68 53.96
CA GLU A 38 -10.65 -8.27 52.90
C GLU A 38 -9.46 -7.36 52.51
N GLY A 39 -9.32 -6.18 53.09
CA GLY A 39 -8.25 -5.20 52.78
C GLY A 39 -8.60 -4.30 51.61
N MET A 40 -7.74 -3.27 51.39
CA MET A 40 -7.92 -2.24 50.35
C MET A 40 -7.90 -2.81 48.95
N GLU A 41 -7.16 -3.89 48.71
CA GLU A 41 -7.05 -4.55 47.40
C GLU A 41 -8.36 -5.19 46.94
N ALA A 42 -9.23 -5.55 47.86
CA ALA A 42 -10.54 -6.08 47.53
C ALA A 42 -11.47 -5.09 46.84
N LEU A 43 -11.17 -3.79 46.93
CA LEU A 43 -11.89 -2.72 46.22
C LEU A 43 -11.46 -2.56 44.76
N VAL A 44 -10.39 -3.23 44.35
CA VAL A 44 -10.01 -3.25 42.92
C VAL A 44 -11.08 -4.00 42.13
N GLU A 45 -11.59 -3.38 41.11
CA GLU A 45 -12.60 -3.97 40.25
C GLU A 45 -12.06 -5.27 39.61
N LYS A 46 -12.68 -6.41 39.95
CA LYS A 46 -12.35 -7.68 39.29
C LYS A 46 -12.96 -7.64 37.90
N ILE A 47 -12.10 -7.58 36.88
CA ILE A 47 -12.54 -7.73 35.50
C ILE A 47 -13.15 -9.14 35.40
N CYS A 48 -14.47 -9.18 35.21
CA CYS A 48 -15.16 -10.46 34.96
C CYS A 48 -14.57 -11.05 33.67
N GLN A 49 -13.99 -12.23 33.77
CA GLN A 49 -13.64 -13.03 32.63
C GLN A 49 -14.93 -13.39 31.90
N GLY A 50 -15.05 -12.95 30.65
CA GLY A 50 -16.17 -13.33 29.78
C GLY A 50 -16.24 -14.87 29.61
N PRO A 51 -17.27 -15.37 28.90
CA PRO A 51 -17.40 -16.80 28.65
C PRO A 51 -16.14 -17.34 27.97
N ALA A 52 -15.77 -18.60 28.30
CA ALA A 52 -14.61 -19.25 27.70
C ALA A 52 -14.66 -19.22 26.16
N PRO A 53 -13.53 -19.02 25.49
CA PRO A 53 -13.48 -19.00 24.03
C PRO A 53 -13.97 -20.36 23.47
N LEU A 54 -14.80 -20.32 22.43
CA LEU A 54 -15.31 -21.53 21.76
C LEU A 54 -14.20 -22.37 21.11
N LEU A 55 -13.09 -21.76 20.74
CA LEU A 55 -11.89 -22.43 20.25
C LEU A 55 -10.81 -22.38 21.32
N ASN A 56 -10.23 -23.54 21.64
CA ASN A 56 -9.04 -23.62 22.47
C ASN A 56 -7.79 -23.13 21.72
N GLU A 57 -6.68 -22.93 22.43
CA GLU A 57 -5.46 -22.36 21.83
C GLU A 57 -4.89 -23.23 20.70
N LYS A 58 -4.93 -24.55 20.81
CA LYS A 58 -4.48 -25.48 19.74
C LYS A 58 -5.32 -25.31 18.47
N GLN A 59 -6.62 -25.16 18.60
CA GLN A 59 -7.55 -24.94 17.49
C GLN A 59 -7.31 -23.56 16.84
N ARG A 60 -7.09 -22.53 17.62
CA ARG A 60 -6.76 -21.17 17.14
C ARG A 60 -5.48 -21.18 16.31
N GLN A 61 -4.43 -21.82 16.80
CA GLN A 61 -3.17 -21.95 16.08
C GLN A 61 -3.33 -22.81 14.80
N GLN A 62 -4.25 -23.79 14.82
CA GLN A 62 -4.57 -24.56 13.63
C GLN A 62 -5.25 -23.70 12.55
N VAL A 63 -6.20 -22.83 12.93
CA VAL A 63 -6.82 -21.86 12.01
C VAL A 63 -5.76 -20.93 11.41
N ARG A 64 -4.82 -20.42 12.23
CA ARG A 64 -3.70 -19.60 11.76
C ARG A 64 -2.86 -20.34 10.71
N ARG A 65 -2.51 -21.61 10.94
CA ARG A 65 -1.74 -22.44 10.00
C ARG A 65 -2.48 -22.71 8.70
N TRP A 66 -3.82 -22.80 8.70
CA TRP A 66 -4.60 -22.94 7.47
C TRP A 66 -4.54 -21.71 6.58
N ILE A 67 -4.52 -20.52 7.17
CA ILE A 67 -4.61 -19.26 6.44
C ILE A 67 -3.23 -18.77 5.98
N ILE A 68 -2.21 -18.91 6.83
CA ILE A 68 -0.87 -18.40 6.53
C ILE A 68 -0.12 -19.35 5.59
N GLY A 69 0.32 -18.85 4.45
CA GLY A 69 1.10 -19.60 3.47
C GLY A 69 0.31 -20.58 2.59
N LYS A 70 -1.02 -20.58 2.71
CA LYS A 70 -1.92 -21.41 1.91
C LYS A 70 -3.07 -20.58 1.35
N ASP A 71 -3.66 -21.04 0.26
CA ASP A 71 -4.88 -20.45 -0.27
C ASP A 71 -6.09 -21.39 -0.04
N PRO A 72 -7.34 -20.90 -0.13
CA PRO A 72 -8.53 -21.70 0.09
C PRO A 72 -8.65 -22.93 -0.81
N ARG A 73 -8.11 -22.92 -2.02
CA ARG A 73 -8.17 -24.04 -2.97
C ARG A 73 -7.48 -25.28 -2.43
N GLN A 74 -6.45 -25.13 -1.61
CA GLN A 74 -5.77 -26.24 -0.95
C GLN A 74 -6.62 -26.90 0.16
N HIS A 75 -7.76 -26.29 0.48
CA HIS A 75 -8.74 -26.80 1.44
C HIS A 75 -10.07 -27.21 0.76
N GLY A 76 -10.11 -27.25 -0.57
CA GLY A 76 -11.27 -27.68 -1.36
C GLY A 76 -12.26 -26.57 -1.75
N PHE A 77 -11.93 -25.30 -1.50
CA PHE A 77 -12.77 -24.18 -1.90
C PHE A 77 -12.36 -23.67 -3.30
N ASP A 78 -13.34 -23.36 -4.14
CA ASP A 78 -13.09 -22.79 -5.47
C ASP A 78 -12.88 -21.26 -5.40
N PHE A 79 -11.98 -20.81 -4.52
CA PHE A 79 -11.63 -19.41 -4.32
C PHE A 79 -10.13 -19.25 -4.04
N GLY A 80 -9.50 -18.25 -4.68
CA GLY A 80 -8.08 -17.92 -4.46
C GLY A 80 -7.81 -16.99 -3.26
N LEU A 81 -8.84 -16.45 -2.63
CA LEU A 81 -8.70 -15.46 -1.55
C LEU A 81 -9.50 -15.86 -0.31
N TRP A 82 -8.88 -15.74 0.86
CA TRP A 82 -9.56 -15.96 2.12
C TRP A 82 -10.64 -14.92 2.40
N THR A 83 -11.83 -15.36 2.74
CA THR A 83 -12.93 -14.55 3.24
C THR A 83 -13.36 -15.04 4.61
N ARG A 84 -14.04 -14.21 5.41
CA ARG A 84 -14.58 -14.65 6.70
C ARG A 84 -15.53 -15.82 6.55
N ARG A 85 -16.31 -15.90 5.46
CA ARG A 85 -17.23 -17.01 5.16
C ARG A 85 -16.48 -18.32 4.93
N ILE A 86 -15.41 -18.29 4.12
CA ILE A 86 -14.59 -19.48 3.87
C ILE A 86 -13.94 -19.98 5.17
N VAL A 87 -13.42 -19.05 6.00
CA VAL A 87 -12.84 -19.42 7.31
C VAL A 87 -13.92 -20.02 8.23
N GLN A 88 -15.12 -19.45 8.24
CA GLN A 88 -16.27 -19.97 8.99
C GLN A 88 -16.59 -21.40 8.57
N SER A 89 -16.80 -21.64 7.26
CA SER A 89 -17.09 -22.97 6.71
C SER A 89 -15.98 -23.97 7.05
N LEU A 90 -14.73 -23.58 6.91
CA LEU A 90 -13.58 -24.46 7.19
C LEU A 90 -13.52 -24.85 8.68
N ILE A 91 -13.79 -23.92 9.61
CA ILE A 91 -13.86 -24.21 11.05
C ILE A 91 -15.01 -25.17 11.33
N GLN A 92 -16.18 -24.95 10.76
CA GLN A 92 -17.35 -25.82 10.93
C GLN A 92 -17.07 -27.22 10.38
N GLU A 93 -16.52 -27.35 9.17
CA GLU A 93 -16.21 -28.62 8.51
C GLU A 93 -15.13 -29.42 9.26
N ARG A 94 -14.09 -28.76 9.75
CA ARG A 94 -12.92 -29.45 10.33
C ARG A 94 -12.95 -29.61 11.82
N MET A 95 -13.74 -28.77 12.53
CA MET A 95 -13.77 -28.73 13.99
C MET A 95 -15.18 -28.92 14.56
N GLY A 96 -16.22 -28.88 13.72
CA GLY A 96 -17.62 -28.98 14.18
C GLY A 96 -18.10 -27.76 15.00
N ILE A 97 -17.37 -26.64 14.94
CA ILE A 97 -17.65 -25.43 15.72
C ILE A 97 -18.32 -24.39 14.83
N GLU A 98 -19.51 -23.98 15.24
CA GLU A 98 -20.25 -22.94 14.54
C GLU A 98 -19.95 -21.56 15.13
N LEU A 99 -19.47 -20.65 14.28
CA LEU A 99 -19.13 -19.26 14.63
C LEU A 99 -19.90 -18.30 13.73
N CYS A 100 -20.37 -17.19 14.28
CA CYS A 100 -20.86 -16.10 13.44
C CYS A 100 -19.70 -15.34 12.79
N LEU A 101 -19.94 -14.63 11.67
CA LEU A 101 -18.92 -13.88 10.93
C LEU A 101 -18.20 -12.82 11.77
N THR A 102 -18.88 -12.25 12.77
CA THR A 102 -18.27 -11.29 13.69
C THR A 102 -17.26 -11.99 14.61
N SER A 103 -17.60 -13.18 15.12
CA SER A 103 -16.68 -13.99 15.95
C SER A 103 -15.48 -14.47 15.15
N VAL A 104 -15.67 -14.86 13.88
CA VAL A 104 -14.55 -15.15 12.96
C VAL A 104 -13.65 -13.92 12.78
N GLY A 105 -14.23 -12.74 12.60
CA GLY A 105 -13.46 -11.50 12.51
C GLY A 105 -12.63 -11.20 13.76
N LYS A 106 -13.21 -11.39 14.95
CA LYS A 106 -12.50 -11.23 16.24
C LYS A 106 -11.41 -12.28 16.42
N LEU A 107 -11.68 -13.53 16.06
CA LEU A 107 -10.70 -14.61 16.06
C LEU A 107 -9.50 -14.27 15.17
N LEU A 108 -9.73 -13.88 13.92
CA LEU A 108 -8.66 -13.50 12.99
C LEU A 108 -7.82 -12.35 13.54
N ALA A 109 -8.46 -11.29 14.05
CA ALA A 109 -7.76 -10.16 14.66
C ALA A 109 -6.89 -10.59 15.86
N SER A 110 -7.39 -11.51 16.70
CA SER A 110 -6.63 -12.04 17.86
C SER A 110 -5.46 -12.97 17.47
N LEU A 111 -5.39 -13.38 16.20
CA LEU A 111 -4.30 -14.16 15.60
C LEU A 111 -3.36 -13.28 14.75
N ASP A 112 -3.48 -11.96 14.85
CA ASP A 112 -2.77 -10.97 14.05
C ASP A 112 -3.00 -11.09 12.53
N ILE A 113 -4.18 -11.61 12.15
CA ILE A 113 -4.60 -11.76 10.76
C ILE A 113 -5.59 -10.65 10.42
N THR A 114 -5.18 -9.72 9.55
CA THR A 114 -5.98 -8.59 9.09
C THR A 114 -6.24 -8.65 7.59
N PRO A 115 -7.32 -8.03 7.09
CA PRO A 115 -7.55 -7.94 5.64
C PRO A 115 -6.39 -7.20 4.97
N GLN A 116 -5.78 -7.86 3.98
CA GLN A 116 -4.69 -7.30 3.19
C GLN A 116 -5.10 -7.23 1.72
N LYS A 117 -4.63 -6.22 1.00
CA LYS A 117 -4.75 -6.18 -0.46
C LYS A 117 -3.68 -7.10 -1.05
N PRO A 118 -4.06 -8.19 -1.75
CA PRO A 118 -3.08 -9.12 -2.29
C PRO A 118 -2.23 -8.45 -3.38
N LEU A 119 -0.94 -8.73 -3.37
CA LEU A 119 -0.05 -8.38 -4.45
C LEU A 119 -0.19 -9.43 -5.57
N ARG A 120 -0.43 -8.96 -6.79
CA ARG A 120 -0.38 -9.81 -7.97
C ARG A 120 1.07 -10.01 -8.37
N ARG A 121 1.49 -11.26 -8.47
CA ARG A 121 2.80 -11.64 -9.03
C ARG A 121 2.56 -12.58 -10.18
N ALA A 122 3.25 -12.36 -11.31
CA ALA A 122 3.22 -13.28 -12.43
C ALA A 122 3.87 -14.61 -12.03
N TYR A 123 3.34 -15.71 -12.53
CA TYR A 123 3.95 -17.04 -12.33
C TYR A 123 5.33 -17.13 -12.98
N GLU A 124 5.53 -16.37 -14.04
CA GLU A 124 6.76 -16.29 -14.84
C GLU A 124 7.87 -15.46 -14.19
N ARG A 125 7.58 -14.84 -13.03
CA ARG A 125 8.58 -14.08 -12.28
C ARG A 125 9.68 -14.98 -11.75
N ASP A 126 10.92 -14.69 -12.12
CA ASP A 126 12.11 -15.39 -11.64
C ASP A 126 12.70 -14.72 -10.38
N PRO A 127 12.56 -15.32 -9.19
CA PRO A 127 13.13 -14.76 -7.96
C PRO A 127 14.65 -14.65 -7.99
N VAL A 128 15.33 -15.56 -8.67
CA VAL A 128 16.81 -15.58 -8.77
C VAL A 128 17.28 -14.40 -9.61
N ALA A 129 16.59 -14.12 -10.74
CA ALA A 129 16.89 -12.97 -11.57
C ALA A 129 16.65 -11.65 -10.81
N VAL A 130 15.60 -11.57 -9.99
CA VAL A 130 15.31 -10.41 -9.14
C VAL A 130 16.42 -10.20 -8.11
N GLU A 131 16.81 -11.25 -7.41
CA GLU A 131 17.89 -11.18 -6.40
C GLU A 131 19.24 -10.79 -7.04
N ARG A 132 19.56 -11.39 -8.20
CA ARG A 132 20.77 -11.03 -8.97
C ARG A 132 20.75 -9.57 -9.41
N TRP A 133 19.57 -9.06 -9.83
CA TRP A 133 19.43 -7.64 -10.17
C TRP A 133 19.78 -6.75 -8.98
N GLN A 134 19.18 -7.01 -7.84
CA GLN A 134 19.35 -6.18 -6.64
C GLN A 134 20.76 -6.28 -6.05
N LYS A 135 21.34 -7.49 -5.97
CA LYS A 135 22.61 -7.71 -5.29
C LYS A 135 23.85 -7.53 -6.19
N GLU A 136 23.71 -7.73 -7.50
CA GLU A 136 24.87 -7.71 -8.42
C GLU A 136 24.73 -6.69 -9.55
N THR A 137 23.62 -6.77 -10.32
CA THR A 137 23.50 -6.01 -11.58
C THR A 137 23.36 -4.52 -11.30
N TYR A 138 22.46 -4.13 -10.43
CA TYR A 138 22.24 -2.72 -10.11
C TYR A 138 23.44 -2.09 -9.36
N PRO A 139 24.08 -2.72 -8.37
CA PRO A 139 25.31 -2.20 -7.78
C PRO A 139 26.45 -2.00 -8.79
N LYS A 140 26.62 -2.91 -9.78
CA LYS A 140 27.57 -2.72 -10.89
C LYS A 140 27.17 -1.52 -11.75
N LEU A 141 25.89 -1.35 -12.04
CA LEU A 141 25.35 -0.20 -12.76
C LEU A 141 25.62 1.11 -12.01
N LYS A 142 25.39 1.14 -10.72
CA LYS A 142 25.65 2.30 -9.84
C LYS A 142 27.15 2.68 -9.84
N LYS A 143 28.05 1.70 -9.76
CA LYS A 143 29.49 1.92 -9.88
C LYS A 143 29.87 2.46 -11.28
N ARG A 144 29.27 1.91 -12.35
CA ARG A 144 29.46 2.40 -13.72
C ARG A 144 28.98 3.84 -13.89
N ALA A 145 27.79 4.15 -13.39
CA ALA A 145 27.25 5.51 -13.42
C ALA A 145 28.19 6.51 -12.75
N LYS A 146 28.72 6.17 -11.57
CA LYS A 146 29.71 7.01 -10.86
C LYS A 146 30.98 7.21 -11.68
N LYS A 147 31.54 6.14 -12.29
CA LYS A 147 32.73 6.22 -13.14
C LYS A 147 32.54 7.11 -14.38
N LEU A 148 31.33 7.09 -14.94
CA LEU A 148 31.00 7.83 -16.16
C LEU A 148 30.41 9.23 -15.88
N ALA A 149 30.26 9.62 -14.62
CA ALA A 149 29.50 10.80 -14.21
C ALA A 149 28.10 10.83 -14.87
N ALA A 150 27.45 9.65 -14.95
CA ALA A 150 26.17 9.44 -15.61
C ALA A 150 25.03 9.44 -14.59
N SER A 151 23.84 9.89 -15.02
CA SER A 151 22.61 9.78 -14.24
C SER A 151 21.89 8.47 -14.56
N ILE A 152 21.40 7.78 -13.53
CA ILE A 152 20.54 6.60 -13.69
C ILE A 152 19.09 7.07 -13.67
N PHE A 153 18.36 6.81 -14.75
CA PHE A 153 16.93 7.02 -14.85
C PHE A 153 16.20 5.69 -14.93
N PHE A 154 15.06 5.59 -14.28
CA PHE A 154 14.08 4.53 -14.45
C PHE A 154 12.93 5.06 -15.28
N LEU A 155 12.52 4.31 -16.28
CA LEU A 155 11.50 4.71 -17.23
C LEU A 155 10.38 3.66 -17.25
N ASP A 156 9.15 4.16 -17.40
CA ASP A 156 7.95 3.34 -17.51
C ASP A 156 6.84 4.07 -18.27
N GLU A 157 5.80 3.34 -18.67
CA GLU A 157 4.64 3.86 -19.37
C GLU A 157 3.35 3.53 -18.61
N ALA A 158 2.38 4.45 -18.67
CA ALA A 158 1.04 4.22 -18.14
C ALA A 158 -0.05 4.83 -19.00
N GLY A 159 -1.18 4.12 -19.07
CA GLY A 159 -2.42 4.64 -19.66
C GLY A 159 -3.31 5.28 -18.60
N PHE A 160 -3.95 6.38 -18.97
CA PHE A 160 -4.97 7.07 -18.19
C PHE A 160 -6.28 7.13 -18.98
N GLN A 161 -7.40 7.07 -18.28
CA GLN A 161 -8.74 7.13 -18.83
C GLN A 161 -9.54 8.21 -18.12
N SER A 162 -10.49 8.83 -18.82
CA SER A 162 -11.37 9.86 -18.25
C SER A 162 -12.38 9.34 -17.24
N ASP A 163 -12.60 8.02 -17.22
CA ASP A 163 -13.54 7.35 -16.31
C ASP A 163 -12.78 6.32 -15.44
N PRO A 164 -11.89 6.79 -14.55
CA PRO A 164 -11.19 5.89 -13.65
C PRO A 164 -12.15 5.39 -12.56
N PRO A 165 -11.92 4.19 -11.99
CA PRO A 165 -12.72 3.70 -10.88
C PRO A 165 -12.65 4.68 -9.72
N LEU A 166 -13.79 5.29 -9.39
CA LEU A 166 -13.94 6.19 -8.25
C LEU A 166 -13.77 5.41 -6.94
N GLY A 167 -13.07 6.00 -5.99
CA GLY A 167 -12.95 5.46 -4.64
C GLY A 167 -14.28 5.56 -3.87
N ARG A 168 -14.24 5.25 -2.57
CA ARG A 168 -15.39 5.46 -1.67
C ARG A 168 -15.44 6.92 -1.23
N THR A 169 -16.66 7.45 -1.08
CA THR A 169 -16.92 8.76 -0.48
C THR A 169 -17.98 8.65 0.60
N TYR A 170 -18.16 9.70 1.40
CA TYR A 170 -19.17 9.75 2.43
C TYR A 170 -20.49 10.25 1.84
N GLY A 171 -21.60 9.70 2.32
CA GLY A 171 -22.97 10.08 1.98
C GLY A 171 -23.93 9.64 3.07
N LEU A 172 -25.17 10.06 3.00
CA LEU A 172 -26.21 9.60 3.91
C LEU A 172 -26.40 8.09 3.79
N LYS A 173 -26.65 7.42 4.90
CA LYS A 173 -26.93 5.97 4.92
C LYS A 173 -28.15 5.68 4.04
N GLY A 174 -27.97 4.78 3.07
CA GLY A 174 -29.03 4.41 2.13
C GLY A 174 -29.15 5.32 0.88
N SER A 175 -28.35 6.40 0.80
CA SER A 175 -28.28 7.27 -0.37
C SER A 175 -26.92 7.14 -1.04
N THR A 176 -26.90 6.75 -2.31
CA THR A 176 -25.65 6.64 -3.08
C THR A 176 -25.26 8.02 -3.62
N PRO A 177 -24.10 8.56 -3.23
CA PRO A 177 -23.62 9.82 -3.78
C PRO A 177 -23.41 9.73 -5.29
N VAL A 178 -23.82 10.77 -6.02
CA VAL A 178 -23.64 10.88 -7.46
C VAL A 178 -22.49 11.84 -7.75
N VAL A 179 -21.50 11.39 -8.50
CA VAL A 179 -20.42 12.22 -9.03
C VAL A 179 -20.68 12.44 -10.52
N GLN A 180 -20.79 13.69 -10.92
CA GLN A 180 -20.93 14.03 -12.34
C GLN A 180 -19.59 13.81 -13.04
N SER A 181 -19.58 13.09 -14.13
CA SER A 181 -18.41 12.86 -14.99
C SER A 181 -18.80 13.11 -16.45
N SER A 182 -17.78 13.35 -17.28
CA SER A 182 -17.98 13.47 -18.73
C SER A 182 -18.38 12.10 -19.29
N GLY A 183 -19.41 12.05 -20.13
CA GLY A 183 -19.78 10.83 -20.87
C GLY A 183 -18.81 10.48 -22.00
N GLN A 184 -17.85 11.34 -22.31
CA GLN A 184 -16.84 11.07 -23.34
C GLN A 184 -15.70 10.23 -22.78
N ARG A 185 -15.47 9.07 -23.38
CA ARG A 185 -14.34 8.20 -23.06
C ARG A 185 -13.08 8.73 -23.75
N GLN A 186 -12.24 9.39 -22.98
CA GLN A 186 -10.91 9.80 -23.43
C GLN A 186 -9.85 8.88 -22.85
N SER A 187 -8.80 8.63 -23.59
CA SER A 187 -7.61 7.91 -23.10
C SER A 187 -6.35 8.62 -23.56
N ILE A 188 -5.34 8.62 -22.70
CA ILE A 188 -4.03 9.19 -23.00
C ILE A 188 -2.96 8.31 -22.36
N ASN A 189 -1.85 8.14 -23.04
CA ASN A 189 -0.69 7.46 -22.51
C ASN A 189 0.37 8.46 -22.10
N VAL A 190 1.12 8.10 -21.09
CA VAL A 190 2.25 8.87 -20.56
C VAL A 190 3.45 7.95 -20.49
N ILE A 191 4.60 8.47 -20.85
CA ILE A 191 5.91 7.88 -20.59
C ILE A 191 6.64 8.81 -19.64
N SER A 192 7.28 8.28 -18.60
CA SER A 192 8.08 9.08 -17.68
C SER A 192 9.41 8.44 -17.35
N ALA A 193 10.31 9.26 -16.81
CA ALA A 193 11.60 8.82 -16.32
C ALA A 193 11.98 9.57 -15.04
N VAL A 194 12.41 8.82 -14.03
CA VAL A 194 12.72 9.32 -12.68
C VAL A 194 14.11 8.95 -12.22
N THR A 195 14.69 9.78 -11.36
CA THR A 195 15.96 9.49 -10.68
C THR A 195 15.80 9.54 -9.17
N ALA A 196 16.65 8.84 -8.44
CA ALA A 196 16.70 8.90 -6.98
C ALA A 196 17.03 10.31 -6.44
N SER A 197 17.68 11.16 -7.25
CA SER A 197 17.94 12.57 -6.91
C SER A 197 16.76 13.50 -7.10
N GLY A 198 15.59 12.98 -7.51
CA GLY A 198 14.38 13.77 -7.70
C GLY A 198 14.23 14.42 -9.06
N ALA A 199 15.05 14.05 -10.07
CA ALA A 199 14.82 14.50 -11.44
C ALA A 199 13.66 13.69 -12.05
N PHE A 200 12.80 14.40 -12.75
CA PHE A 200 11.62 13.87 -13.43
C PHE A 200 11.55 14.37 -14.87
N TRP A 201 11.15 13.50 -15.77
CA TRP A 201 10.82 13.84 -17.15
C TRP A 201 9.59 13.07 -17.57
N ALA A 202 8.69 13.66 -18.33
CA ALA A 202 7.52 12.97 -18.84
C ALA A 202 7.06 13.54 -20.18
N ALA A 203 6.35 12.72 -20.97
CA ALA A 203 5.69 13.11 -22.18
C ALA A 203 4.37 12.36 -22.35
N THR A 204 3.37 13.03 -22.90
CA THR A 204 2.07 12.42 -23.23
C THR A 204 2.04 11.99 -24.70
N TYR A 205 1.34 10.89 -24.97
CA TYR A 205 1.15 10.40 -26.33
C TYR A 205 -0.19 9.68 -26.50
N THR A 206 -0.59 9.47 -27.75
CA THR A 206 -1.78 8.71 -28.12
C THR A 206 -1.37 7.46 -28.91
N GLY A 207 -2.19 6.42 -28.87
CA GLY A 207 -1.91 5.16 -29.55
C GLY A 207 -1.04 4.21 -28.73
N LYS A 208 -0.57 3.15 -29.37
CA LYS A 208 0.28 2.12 -28.75
C LYS A 208 1.75 2.51 -28.84
N LEU A 209 2.53 2.15 -27.81
CA LEU A 209 3.98 2.25 -27.85
C LEU A 209 4.53 1.25 -28.88
N ASN A 210 5.33 1.77 -29.82
CA ASN A 210 6.11 0.99 -30.77
C ASN A 210 7.56 1.49 -30.81
N ALA A 211 8.41 0.86 -31.60
CA ALA A 211 9.82 1.21 -31.69
C ALA A 211 10.05 2.65 -32.19
N GLU A 212 9.26 3.10 -33.18
CA GLU A 212 9.37 4.43 -33.76
C GLU A 212 9.00 5.52 -32.74
N SER A 213 7.84 5.36 -32.07
CA SER A 213 7.42 6.28 -31.02
C SER A 213 8.40 6.30 -29.85
N PHE A 214 8.97 5.15 -29.48
CA PHE A 214 9.98 5.09 -28.43
C PHE A 214 11.27 5.82 -28.81
N VAL A 215 11.75 5.72 -30.06
CA VAL A 215 12.89 6.51 -30.56
C VAL A 215 12.57 8.02 -30.50
N VAL A 216 11.36 8.42 -30.85
CA VAL A 216 10.94 9.83 -30.72
C VAL A 216 11.01 10.30 -29.26
N PHE A 217 10.57 9.47 -28.31
CA PHE A 217 10.72 9.79 -26.89
C PHE A 217 12.16 9.88 -26.46
N LEU A 218 13.02 8.94 -26.86
CA LEU A 218 14.44 8.99 -26.53
C LEU A 218 15.12 10.25 -27.11
N LYS A 219 14.75 10.66 -28.33
CA LYS A 219 15.22 11.92 -28.92
C LYS A 219 14.82 13.13 -28.07
N ASN A 220 13.55 13.20 -27.68
CA ASN A 220 13.04 14.28 -26.83
C ASN A 220 13.66 14.23 -25.41
N PHE A 221 13.78 13.04 -24.85
CA PHE A 221 14.40 12.84 -23.54
C PHE A 221 15.88 13.26 -23.53
N MET A 222 16.63 12.96 -24.59
CA MET A 222 18.05 13.31 -24.72
C MET A 222 18.29 14.73 -25.18
N LYS A 223 17.28 15.44 -25.65
CA LYS A 223 17.39 16.83 -26.12
C LYS A 223 17.92 17.75 -25.01
N GLY A 224 19.02 18.44 -25.28
CA GLY A 224 19.66 19.35 -24.33
C GLY A 224 20.44 18.67 -23.19
N ARG A 225 20.40 17.34 -23.05
CA ARG A 225 21.19 16.61 -22.05
C ARG A 225 22.63 16.44 -22.53
N ARG A 226 23.57 16.98 -21.77
CA ARG A 226 25.02 16.84 -22.05
C ARG A 226 25.65 15.67 -21.29
N HIS A 227 25.09 15.31 -20.12
CA HIS A 227 25.59 14.21 -19.30
C HIS A 227 25.13 12.85 -19.84
N LYS A 228 25.94 11.84 -19.60
CA LYS A 228 25.59 10.45 -19.91
C LYS A 228 24.40 9.99 -19.09
N VAL A 229 23.58 9.16 -19.70
CA VAL A 229 22.38 8.58 -19.07
C VAL A 229 22.46 7.06 -19.16
N LEU A 230 22.24 6.40 -18.05
CA LEU A 230 21.96 4.98 -17.95
C LEU A 230 20.45 4.85 -17.70
N LEU A 231 19.73 4.38 -18.69
CA LEU A 231 18.27 4.31 -18.67
C LEU A 231 17.83 2.88 -18.38
N VAL A 232 17.16 2.67 -17.26
CA VAL A 232 16.60 1.39 -16.87
C VAL A 232 15.17 1.32 -17.35
N VAL A 233 14.85 0.30 -18.13
CA VAL A 233 13.54 0.07 -18.75
C VAL A 233 13.09 -1.37 -18.50
N ASP A 234 11.82 -1.64 -18.71
CA ASP A 234 11.29 -3.00 -18.69
C ASP A 234 11.68 -3.80 -19.95
N GLY A 235 11.22 -5.05 -20.01
CA GLY A 235 11.50 -5.95 -21.12
C GLY A 235 10.59 -5.79 -22.36
N HIS A 236 9.85 -4.70 -22.50
CA HIS A 236 8.90 -4.51 -23.61
C HIS A 236 9.60 -4.64 -24.98
N PRO A 237 8.97 -5.33 -25.97
CA PRO A 237 9.58 -5.55 -27.28
C PRO A 237 10.02 -4.27 -28.00
N ALA A 238 9.25 -3.18 -27.86
CA ALA A 238 9.61 -1.90 -28.45
C ALA A 238 10.98 -1.37 -28.00
N HIS A 239 11.37 -1.60 -26.73
CA HIS A 239 12.64 -1.16 -26.17
C HIS A 239 13.84 -1.95 -26.72
N LYS A 240 13.60 -3.18 -27.22
CA LYS A 240 14.64 -4.09 -27.74
C LYS A 240 14.76 -4.05 -29.27
N ALA A 241 13.91 -3.27 -29.93
CA ALA A 241 13.87 -3.21 -31.39
C ALA A 241 15.20 -2.71 -31.97
N ASN A 242 15.52 -3.14 -33.20
CA ASN A 242 16.75 -2.77 -33.87
C ASN A 242 16.83 -1.26 -34.09
N LEU A 243 15.74 -0.61 -34.47
CA LEU A 243 15.66 0.85 -34.62
C LEU A 243 16.13 1.63 -33.36
N VAL A 244 15.80 1.08 -32.17
CA VAL A 244 16.22 1.67 -30.90
C VAL A 244 17.74 1.48 -30.69
N LYS A 245 18.26 0.28 -31.02
CA LYS A 245 19.69 0.00 -30.92
C LYS A 245 20.52 0.89 -31.86
N GLU A 246 20.05 1.09 -33.09
CA GLU A 246 20.65 1.98 -34.08
C GLU A 246 20.72 3.41 -33.53
N TYR A 247 19.58 3.94 -33.05
CA TYR A 247 19.56 5.28 -32.46
C TYR A 247 20.52 5.43 -31.26
N ILE A 248 20.59 4.43 -30.38
CA ILE A 248 21.52 4.44 -29.24
C ILE A 248 22.97 4.43 -29.69
N ALA A 249 23.29 3.68 -30.76
CA ALA A 249 24.64 3.68 -31.35
C ALA A 249 25.05 5.06 -31.88
N GLU A 250 24.10 5.80 -32.53
CA GLU A 250 24.32 7.17 -33.00
C GLU A 250 24.68 8.15 -31.86
N LEU A 251 24.20 7.87 -30.63
CA LEU A 251 24.49 8.70 -29.46
C LEU A 251 25.90 8.51 -28.88
N ALA A 252 26.73 7.65 -29.47
CA ALA A 252 28.15 7.47 -29.14
C ALA A 252 28.38 7.29 -27.60
N GLY A 253 27.57 6.46 -26.95
CA GLY A 253 27.69 6.15 -25.54
C GLY A 253 27.15 7.22 -24.58
N ARG A 254 26.41 8.22 -25.06
CA ARG A 254 25.69 9.16 -24.19
C ARG A 254 24.45 8.55 -23.54
N LEU A 255 23.85 7.51 -24.13
CA LEU A 255 22.72 6.77 -23.61
C LEU A 255 23.04 5.29 -23.64
N GLU A 256 22.78 4.61 -22.52
CA GLU A 256 22.84 3.15 -22.43
C GLU A 256 21.51 2.64 -21.88
N LEU A 257 20.95 1.57 -22.48
CA LEU A 257 19.75 0.91 -21.95
C LEU A 257 20.14 -0.29 -21.08
N HIS A 258 19.46 -0.40 -19.96
CA HIS A 258 19.56 -1.53 -19.04
C HIS A 258 18.15 -2.07 -18.78
N PHE A 259 17.99 -3.39 -18.73
CA PHE A 259 16.69 -4.02 -18.63
C PHE A 259 16.44 -4.57 -17.24
N LEU A 260 15.28 -4.27 -16.67
CA LEU A 260 14.80 -4.91 -15.45
C LEU A 260 14.57 -6.41 -15.68
N PRO A 261 14.62 -7.22 -14.62
CA PRO A 261 14.18 -8.62 -14.70
C PRO A 261 12.75 -8.71 -15.23
N PRO A 262 12.45 -9.73 -16.07
CA PRO A 262 11.12 -9.92 -16.58
C PRO A 262 10.08 -10.09 -15.44
N TYR A 263 8.86 -9.61 -15.67
CA TYR A 263 7.73 -9.74 -14.74
C TYR A 263 8.01 -9.21 -13.31
N ALA A 264 8.84 -8.19 -13.18
CA ALA A 264 9.19 -7.57 -11.91
C ALA A 264 8.95 -6.03 -11.91
N PRO A 265 7.71 -5.56 -12.17
CA PRO A 265 7.39 -4.12 -12.22
C PRO A 265 7.62 -3.44 -10.86
N ASP A 266 7.46 -4.18 -9.76
CA ASP A 266 7.70 -3.68 -8.40
C ASP A 266 9.15 -3.23 -8.14
N LEU A 267 10.10 -3.56 -9.01
CA LEU A 267 11.46 -3.06 -8.98
C LEU A 267 11.61 -1.71 -9.69
N ASN A 268 10.59 -1.25 -10.43
CA ASN A 268 10.65 0.03 -11.13
C ASN A 268 10.11 1.15 -10.22
N PRO A 269 10.96 2.11 -9.79
CA PRO A 269 10.48 3.26 -9.00
C PRO A 269 9.45 4.13 -9.73
N ASP A 270 9.45 4.14 -11.06
CA ASP A 270 8.52 4.93 -11.87
C ASP A 270 7.07 4.45 -11.74
N GLU A 271 6.82 3.18 -11.38
CA GLU A 271 5.49 2.67 -11.02
C GLU A 271 4.84 3.46 -9.86
N PHE A 272 5.64 4.04 -8.96
CA PHE A 272 5.12 4.88 -7.88
C PHE A 272 4.64 6.25 -8.36
N VAL A 273 5.15 6.75 -9.49
CA VAL A 273 4.58 7.93 -10.17
C VAL A 273 3.15 7.62 -10.60
N TRP A 274 2.94 6.48 -11.22
CA TRP A 274 1.61 6.05 -11.66
C TRP A 274 0.66 5.82 -10.49
N ASN A 275 1.14 5.20 -9.43
CA ASN A 275 0.36 5.04 -8.20
C ASN A 275 -0.03 6.41 -7.60
N HIS A 276 0.88 7.35 -7.58
CA HIS A 276 0.61 8.71 -7.10
C HIS A 276 -0.44 9.40 -7.97
N MET A 277 -0.27 9.40 -9.29
CA MET A 277 -1.21 10.02 -10.23
C MET A 277 -2.60 9.35 -10.19
N LYS A 278 -2.66 8.01 -10.15
CA LYS A 278 -3.93 7.27 -10.06
C LYS A 278 -4.64 7.48 -8.73
N ASN A 279 -3.93 7.63 -7.61
CA ASN A 279 -4.52 7.75 -6.28
C ASN A 279 -4.79 9.20 -5.84
N ASN A 280 -4.07 10.18 -6.34
CA ASN A 280 -4.15 11.58 -5.91
C ASN A 280 -4.52 12.55 -7.05
N GLY A 281 -4.37 12.13 -8.31
CA GLY A 281 -4.67 12.90 -9.51
C GLY A 281 -6.04 12.58 -10.11
N VAL A 282 -6.02 12.12 -11.35
CA VAL A 282 -7.19 11.92 -12.22
C VAL A 282 -8.35 11.16 -11.56
N SER A 283 -8.08 10.12 -10.76
CA SER A 283 -9.14 9.30 -10.14
C SER A 283 -9.91 10.01 -9.02
N LYS A 284 -9.30 11.00 -8.36
CA LYS A 284 -9.95 11.78 -7.29
C LYS A 284 -10.43 13.15 -7.74
N LYS A 285 -10.06 13.55 -8.94
CA LYS A 285 -10.42 14.85 -9.51
C LYS A 285 -11.16 14.61 -10.83
N PRO A 286 -12.47 14.32 -10.81
CA PRO A 286 -13.25 14.16 -12.03
C PRO A 286 -13.07 15.34 -12.96
N LEU A 287 -13.03 15.06 -14.27
CA LEU A 287 -12.91 16.11 -15.27
C LEU A 287 -14.08 17.09 -15.18
N LYS A 288 -13.79 18.37 -15.20
CA LYS A 288 -14.79 19.41 -15.29
C LYS A 288 -15.44 19.42 -16.69
N LYS A 289 -16.61 20.03 -16.81
CA LYS A 289 -17.24 20.27 -18.11
C LYS A 289 -16.25 21.08 -18.98
N ASN A 290 -15.97 20.60 -20.17
CA ASN A 290 -15.00 21.19 -21.13
C ASN A 290 -13.51 21.07 -20.76
N GLU A 291 -13.14 20.27 -19.77
CA GLU A 291 -11.74 19.95 -19.48
C GLU A 291 -11.33 18.69 -20.24
N SER A 292 -10.16 18.72 -20.90
CA SER A 292 -9.62 17.53 -21.55
C SER A 292 -8.82 16.67 -20.57
N LEU A 293 -8.84 15.34 -20.77
CA LEU A 293 -8.02 14.42 -19.99
C LEU A 293 -6.52 14.76 -20.13
N ARG A 294 -6.09 15.20 -21.32
CA ARG A 294 -4.71 15.63 -21.59
C ARG A 294 -4.30 16.76 -20.67
N GLU A 295 -5.07 17.85 -20.62
CA GLU A 295 -4.79 19.01 -19.77
C GLU A 295 -4.68 18.61 -18.30
N ARG A 296 -5.58 17.76 -17.82
CA ARG A 296 -5.56 17.26 -16.45
C ARG A 296 -4.29 16.46 -16.15
N VAL A 297 -3.93 15.53 -17.03
CA VAL A 297 -2.73 14.70 -16.89
C VAL A 297 -1.47 15.58 -16.95
N GLU A 298 -1.40 16.54 -17.86
CA GLU A 298 -0.26 17.46 -17.98
C GLU A 298 -0.11 18.37 -16.74
N GLN A 299 -1.22 18.79 -16.12
CA GLN A 299 -1.19 19.53 -14.84
C GLN A 299 -0.65 18.65 -13.69
N ASP A 300 -1.10 17.40 -13.59
CA ASP A 300 -0.61 16.47 -12.57
C ASP A 300 0.90 16.16 -12.78
N LEU A 301 1.34 15.98 -14.02
CA LEU A 301 2.76 15.80 -14.36
C LEU A 301 3.60 17.05 -14.02
N ALA A 302 3.09 18.25 -14.31
CA ALA A 302 3.76 19.50 -13.95
C ALA A 302 3.90 19.66 -12.42
N ALA A 303 2.89 19.25 -11.65
CA ALA A 303 2.95 19.25 -10.19
C ALA A 303 4.04 18.30 -9.65
N ILE A 304 4.20 17.12 -10.27
CA ILE A 304 5.27 16.18 -9.92
C ILE A 304 6.64 16.74 -10.31
N TYR A 305 6.77 17.30 -11.51
CA TYR A 305 8.01 17.90 -12.00
C TYR A 305 8.55 18.99 -11.06
N ASN A 306 7.67 19.80 -10.51
CA ASN A 306 8.02 20.88 -9.59
C ASN A 306 8.30 20.40 -8.15
N ASN A 307 8.14 19.11 -7.85
CA ASN A 307 8.30 18.56 -6.50
C ASN A 307 9.37 17.47 -6.46
N LYS A 308 10.64 17.89 -6.44
CA LYS A 308 11.80 16.97 -6.37
C LYS A 308 11.77 16.06 -5.15
N VAL A 309 11.27 16.54 -4.01
CA VAL A 309 11.18 15.75 -2.77
C VAL A 309 10.18 14.61 -2.95
N LEU A 310 9.03 14.89 -3.58
CA LEU A 310 8.06 13.86 -3.91
C LEU A 310 8.67 12.79 -4.82
N VAL A 311 9.36 13.19 -5.90
CA VAL A 311 9.98 12.24 -6.84
C VAL A 311 11.03 11.38 -6.11
N ALA A 312 11.89 11.97 -5.30
CA ALA A 312 12.86 11.23 -4.49
C ALA A 312 12.20 10.26 -3.51
N SER A 313 11.03 10.61 -2.94
CA SER A 313 10.30 9.75 -2.01
C SER A 313 9.80 8.45 -2.64
N PHE A 314 9.60 8.39 -3.95
CA PHE A 314 9.21 7.17 -4.66
C PHE A 314 10.26 6.06 -4.55
N PHE A 315 11.50 6.42 -4.28
CA PHE A 315 12.62 5.49 -4.07
C PHE A 315 12.74 4.97 -2.64
N SER A 316 11.88 5.41 -1.72
CA SER A 316 11.90 4.97 -0.31
C SER A 316 11.06 3.70 -0.05
N ALA A 317 10.29 3.23 -1.02
CA ALA A 317 9.49 2.02 -0.88
C ALA A 317 10.37 0.77 -0.78
N LYS A 318 9.99 -0.21 0.07
CA LYS A 318 10.78 -1.43 0.33
C LYS A 318 11.20 -2.19 -0.94
N SER A 319 10.33 -2.22 -1.96
CA SER A 319 10.62 -2.94 -3.22
C SER A 319 11.71 -2.31 -4.05
N VAL A 320 11.93 -1.00 -3.92
CA VAL A 320 12.91 -0.21 -4.67
C VAL A 320 14.03 0.35 -3.79
N ALA A 321 14.09 -0.01 -2.50
CA ALA A 321 15.10 0.45 -1.55
C ALA A 321 16.54 0.13 -2.01
N TYR A 322 16.71 -0.94 -2.79
CA TYR A 322 17.99 -1.34 -3.40
C TYR A 322 18.64 -0.24 -4.24
N VAL A 323 17.88 0.77 -4.66
CA VAL A 323 18.41 1.91 -5.43
C VAL A 323 19.23 2.83 -4.53
N ASN A 324 18.87 2.97 -3.27
CA ASN A 324 19.52 3.85 -2.30
C ASN A 324 20.71 3.20 -1.59
N ASP A 325 20.72 1.86 -1.51
CA ASP A 325 21.83 1.06 -0.97
C ASP A 325 23.04 1.12 -1.92
#